data_95e7a07cc704eb06c87e442c20912b36
#
_entry.id   95e7a07cc704eb06c87e442c20912b36
#
_cell.length_a   1.000
_cell.length_b   1.000
_cell.length_c   1.000
_cell.angle_alpha   90.00
_cell.angle_beta   90.00
_cell.angle_gamma   90.00
#
_symmetry.space_group_name_H-M   'P 1'
#
loop_
_entity.id
_entity.type
_entity.pdbx_description
1 polymer ?
#
loop_
_entity_poly.entity_id
_entity_poly.type
_entity_poly.pdbx_seq_one_letter_code
_entity_poly.pdbx_strand_id
1 'polypeptide(L)'
;MKKQNIVIGVAPTKRSFLSMEEAKRQKEKFMAVIRGIHPDVVTLVDIDDICENGILFETEKITQVVEKFRRAKIDALFTPHCDFGEEQCAAGVAAAMKVPTLVWGARDERPNTDESRGRDTQCGMFACTKVMRRFGVQYSYIWNCETESEDFRNGFDSFIRVVSVIKAVKNLRIAKFGARPEPFMSVTANEGDLATKLGVTVVPISPNTVAARMDQLIGENSPRLQDYVANVKQRMDASGMKEEAVERAAAAKLAIQDLMEEKHCAAGAMECWSAVTVLGAPVCMALGELSDEGLPVSCETDVNGAVTMAMLQAVTLGKEACFLADLTIRHPQNDNAELLWHCGPFPYSLKDSSSVARLVQGQERFELKKGPITVCRFDDVDGKYYLFGGEGKGVDGPETNGTYVWFETNNWKMWEEKLMFGPYIHHVGGIYGNYKKVLREAARYLEMIFDDADEQGVYSL
;
A
#
# COMPACT_ATOMS: atom_id res chain seq x y z
N MET A 1 -1.71 9.95 -8.13
CA MET A 1 -1.79 8.58 -8.70
C MET A 1 -3.07 8.42 -9.51
N LYS A 2 -3.03 7.85 -10.72
CA LYS A 2 -4.27 7.44 -11.41
C LYS A 2 -4.98 6.45 -10.47
N LYS A 3 -6.29 6.66 -10.23
CA LYS A 3 -7.11 5.72 -9.43
C LYS A 3 -6.84 4.30 -9.94
N GLN A 4 -6.34 3.42 -9.08
CA GLN A 4 -6.17 2.02 -9.43
C GLN A 4 -7.56 1.41 -9.62
N ASN A 5 -7.82 0.84 -10.78
CA ASN A 5 -8.99 -0.01 -10.97
C ASN A 5 -8.60 -1.46 -10.62
N ILE A 6 -9.24 -2.03 -9.61
CA ILE A 6 -9.04 -3.41 -9.18
C ILE A 6 -10.15 -4.27 -9.78
N VAL A 7 -9.78 -5.25 -10.58
CA VAL A 7 -10.73 -6.16 -11.23
C VAL A 7 -10.78 -7.47 -10.46
N ILE A 8 -11.94 -7.81 -9.90
CA ILE A 8 -12.16 -9.03 -9.12
C ILE A 8 -13.08 -9.98 -9.87
N GLY A 9 -12.60 -11.17 -10.21
CA GLY A 9 -13.43 -12.27 -10.68
C GLY A 9 -14.23 -12.88 -9.52
N VAL A 10 -15.54 -13.06 -9.72
CA VAL A 10 -16.42 -13.63 -8.69
C VAL A 10 -16.95 -14.97 -9.22
N ALA A 11 -16.52 -16.07 -8.59
CA ALA A 11 -16.91 -17.44 -8.95
C ALA A 11 -17.58 -18.12 -7.74
N PRO A 12 -18.87 -17.85 -7.49
CA PRO A 12 -19.62 -18.54 -6.45
C PRO A 12 -19.67 -20.05 -6.70
N THR A 13 -19.65 -20.84 -5.63
CA THR A 13 -19.71 -22.30 -5.76
C THR A 13 -20.80 -22.92 -4.88
N LYS A 14 -21.36 -24.03 -5.33
CA LYS A 14 -22.32 -24.87 -4.60
C LYS A 14 -21.98 -26.35 -4.77
N ARG A 15 -22.48 -27.19 -3.87
CA ARG A 15 -22.44 -28.65 -4.04
C ARG A 15 -23.54 -29.10 -5.00
N SER A 16 -23.22 -29.98 -5.94
CA SER A 16 -24.10 -30.38 -7.04
C SER A 16 -25.50 -30.83 -6.60
N PHE A 17 -25.63 -31.58 -5.50
CA PHE A 17 -26.89 -32.11 -4.99
C PHE A 17 -27.64 -31.21 -3.99
N LEU A 18 -27.09 -30.05 -3.62
CA LEU A 18 -27.76 -29.06 -2.75
C LEU A 18 -28.63 -28.09 -3.56
N SER A 19 -29.51 -27.35 -2.89
CA SER A 19 -30.52 -26.49 -3.51
C SER A 19 -29.91 -25.37 -4.35
N MET A 20 -30.28 -25.31 -5.64
CA MET A 20 -29.91 -24.20 -6.53
C MET A 20 -30.60 -22.89 -6.13
N GLU A 21 -31.85 -22.97 -5.70
CA GLU A 21 -32.62 -21.79 -5.29
C GLU A 21 -31.98 -21.10 -4.05
N GLU A 22 -31.58 -21.91 -3.07
CA GLU A 22 -30.88 -21.41 -1.90
C GLU A 22 -29.52 -20.82 -2.26
N ALA A 23 -28.75 -21.49 -3.12
CA ALA A 23 -27.46 -20.97 -3.58
C ALA A 23 -27.60 -19.64 -4.32
N LYS A 24 -28.63 -19.49 -5.16
CA LYS A 24 -28.97 -18.22 -5.82
C LYS A 24 -29.31 -17.13 -4.81
N ARG A 25 -30.11 -17.44 -3.81
CA ARG A 25 -30.48 -16.50 -2.73
C ARG A 25 -29.23 -15.99 -1.99
N GLN A 26 -28.29 -16.89 -1.65
CA GLN A 26 -27.04 -16.51 -1.00
C GLN A 26 -26.18 -15.65 -1.91
N LYS A 27 -26.05 -15.99 -3.20
CA LYS A 27 -25.34 -15.18 -4.19
C LYS A 27 -25.89 -13.76 -4.26
N GLU A 28 -27.21 -13.60 -4.38
CA GLU A 28 -27.86 -12.29 -4.45
C GLU A 28 -27.53 -11.43 -3.24
N LYS A 29 -27.55 -12.03 -2.02
CA LYS A 29 -27.21 -11.33 -0.78
C LYS A 29 -25.79 -10.80 -0.77
N PHE A 30 -24.77 -11.64 -0.96
CA PHE A 30 -23.39 -11.16 -0.89
C PHE A 30 -23.03 -10.24 -2.07
N MET A 31 -23.58 -10.46 -3.26
CA MET A 31 -23.37 -9.56 -4.41
C MET A 31 -23.92 -8.17 -4.14
N ALA A 32 -25.07 -8.05 -3.47
CA ALA A 32 -25.61 -6.77 -3.07
C ALA A 32 -24.67 -6.00 -2.12
N VAL A 33 -24.02 -6.71 -1.18
CA VAL A 33 -23.08 -6.10 -0.25
C VAL A 33 -21.79 -5.69 -0.94
N ILE A 34 -21.13 -6.59 -1.70
CA ILE A 34 -19.80 -6.31 -2.27
C ILE A 34 -19.83 -5.25 -3.37
N ARG A 35 -20.94 -5.10 -4.11
CA ARG A 35 -21.12 -4.02 -5.10
C ARG A 35 -21.07 -2.63 -4.48
N GLY A 36 -21.38 -2.51 -3.19
CA GLY A 36 -21.31 -1.23 -2.46
C GLY A 36 -19.95 -0.90 -1.87
N ILE A 37 -18.98 -1.82 -1.92
CA ILE A 37 -17.64 -1.63 -1.33
C ILE A 37 -16.69 -1.08 -2.39
N HIS A 38 -16.29 0.18 -2.25
CA HIS A 38 -15.40 0.89 -3.18
C HIS A 38 -15.81 0.78 -4.68
N PRO A 39 -17.05 1.13 -5.05
CA PRO A 39 -17.56 0.99 -6.42
C PRO A 39 -16.81 1.86 -7.43
N ASP A 40 -16.09 2.87 -6.97
CA ASP A 40 -15.24 3.76 -7.77
C ASP A 40 -13.81 3.21 -8.01
N VAL A 41 -13.44 2.11 -7.33
CA VAL A 41 -12.13 1.47 -7.40
C VAL A 41 -12.23 0.02 -7.88
N VAL A 42 -13.32 -0.67 -7.59
CA VAL A 42 -13.49 -2.11 -7.84
C VAL A 42 -14.44 -2.36 -9.01
N THR A 43 -13.99 -3.19 -9.94
CA THR A 43 -14.83 -3.77 -11.01
C THR A 43 -15.01 -5.25 -10.72
N LEU A 44 -16.27 -5.72 -10.62
CA LEU A 44 -16.59 -7.13 -10.44
C LEU A 44 -16.88 -7.79 -11.78
N VAL A 45 -16.31 -8.96 -12.01
CA VAL A 45 -16.55 -9.81 -13.19
C VAL A 45 -17.18 -11.10 -12.72
N ASP A 46 -18.47 -11.29 -13.00
CA ASP A 46 -19.24 -12.50 -12.69
C ASP A 46 -19.10 -13.59 -13.77
N ILE A 47 -19.82 -14.69 -13.59
CA ILE A 47 -19.85 -15.84 -14.50
C ILE A 47 -21.29 -16.21 -14.91
N ASP A 48 -22.20 -15.23 -14.92
CA ASP A 48 -23.63 -15.41 -15.16
C ASP A 48 -23.93 -15.92 -16.57
N ASP A 49 -23.07 -15.59 -17.53
CA ASP A 49 -23.16 -16.03 -18.93
C ASP A 49 -22.55 -17.43 -19.20
N ILE A 50 -21.90 -18.03 -18.23
CA ILE A 50 -21.22 -19.33 -18.36
C ILE A 50 -21.91 -20.41 -17.55
N CYS A 51 -22.22 -20.11 -16.28
CA CYS A 51 -22.75 -21.05 -15.32
C CYS A 51 -24.23 -20.76 -15.02
N GLU A 52 -25.01 -21.81 -14.75
CA GLU A 52 -26.40 -21.65 -14.34
C GLU A 52 -26.49 -20.72 -13.10
N ASN A 53 -27.29 -19.66 -13.19
CA ASN A 53 -27.40 -18.60 -12.19
C ASN A 53 -26.02 -17.99 -11.77
N GLY A 54 -24.97 -18.15 -12.58
CA GLY A 54 -23.61 -17.71 -12.29
C GLY A 54 -22.99 -18.39 -11.07
N ILE A 55 -23.28 -19.68 -10.89
CA ILE A 55 -22.78 -20.51 -9.78
C ILE A 55 -22.05 -21.70 -10.35
N LEU A 56 -20.79 -21.89 -9.98
CA LEU A 56 -19.91 -22.93 -10.52
C LEU A 56 -19.98 -24.20 -9.67
N PHE A 57 -20.46 -25.29 -10.25
CA PHE A 57 -20.49 -26.62 -9.63
C PHE A 57 -20.19 -27.76 -10.64
N GLU A 58 -19.98 -27.42 -11.90
CA GLU A 58 -19.64 -28.32 -12.98
C GLU A 58 -18.17 -28.15 -13.35
N THR A 59 -17.35 -29.18 -13.23
CA THR A 59 -15.92 -29.15 -13.51
C THR A 59 -15.59 -28.82 -14.97
N GLU A 60 -16.48 -29.19 -15.89
CA GLU A 60 -16.37 -28.92 -17.34
C GLU A 60 -16.41 -27.42 -17.66
N LYS A 61 -16.99 -26.61 -16.78
CA LYS A 61 -17.08 -25.14 -16.93
C LYS A 61 -15.81 -24.41 -16.50
N ILE A 62 -14.91 -25.06 -15.76
CA ILE A 62 -13.69 -24.40 -15.22
C ILE A 62 -12.91 -23.69 -16.33
N THR A 63 -12.68 -24.34 -17.47
CA THR A 63 -11.90 -23.77 -18.57
C THR A 63 -12.55 -22.48 -19.11
N GLN A 64 -13.87 -22.49 -19.30
CA GLN A 64 -14.60 -21.30 -19.80
C GLN A 64 -14.53 -20.13 -18.80
N VAL A 65 -14.68 -20.40 -17.51
CA VAL A 65 -14.55 -19.39 -16.44
C VAL A 65 -13.14 -18.81 -16.40
N VAL A 66 -12.12 -19.65 -16.46
CA VAL A 66 -10.70 -19.22 -16.50
C VAL A 66 -10.42 -18.36 -17.74
N GLU A 67 -10.92 -18.72 -18.91
CA GLU A 67 -10.75 -17.92 -20.13
C GLU A 67 -11.43 -16.54 -20.01
N LYS A 68 -12.65 -16.48 -19.47
CA LYS A 68 -13.34 -15.21 -19.21
C LYS A 68 -12.51 -14.32 -18.29
N PHE A 69 -12.04 -14.84 -17.16
CA PHE A 69 -11.25 -14.10 -16.18
C PHE A 69 -9.90 -13.65 -16.73
N ARG A 70 -9.25 -14.47 -17.56
CA ARG A 70 -8.01 -14.07 -18.27
C ARG A 70 -8.25 -12.93 -19.25
N ARG A 71 -9.34 -12.97 -20.05
CA ARG A 71 -9.72 -11.88 -20.96
C ARG A 71 -10.03 -10.59 -20.22
N ALA A 72 -10.69 -10.69 -19.05
CA ALA A 72 -10.98 -9.57 -18.19
C ALA A 72 -9.75 -9.06 -17.41
N LYS A 73 -8.62 -9.79 -17.44
CA LYS A 73 -7.38 -9.47 -16.69
C LYS A 73 -7.65 -9.20 -15.21
N ILE A 74 -8.35 -10.14 -14.55
CA ILE A 74 -8.66 -9.98 -13.13
C ILE A 74 -7.38 -9.87 -12.29
N ASP A 75 -7.39 -8.97 -11.31
CA ASP A 75 -6.32 -8.79 -10.34
C ASP A 75 -6.45 -9.75 -9.15
N ALA A 76 -7.66 -10.22 -8.87
CA ALA A 76 -7.98 -11.13 -7.77
C ALA A 76 -9.19 -11.99 -8.08
N LEU A 77 -9.34 -13.08 -7.34
CA LEU A 77 -10.47 -14.01 -7.43
C LEU A 77 -11.20 -14.07 -6.08
N PHE A 78 -12.51 -13.97 -6.10
CA PHE A 78 -13.38 -14.27 -4.96
C PHE A 78 -14.19 -15.54 -5.24
N THR A 79 -14.05 -16.55 -4.38
CA THR A 79 -14.75 -17.85 -4.47
C THR A 79 -15.68 -18.02 -3.27
N PRO A 80 -16.84 -17.33 -3.25
CA PRO A 80 -17.80 -17.46 -2.15
C PRO A 80 -18.53 -18.81 -2.23
N HIS A 81 -18.67 -19.46 -1.09
CA HIS A 81 -19.42 -20.67 -0.92
C HIS A 81 -20.90 -20.32 -0.62
N CYS A 82 -21.80 -20.69 -1.53
CA CYS A 82 -23.24 -20.53 -1.33
C CYS A 82 -23.80 -21.59 -0.36
N ASP A 83 -23.15 -22.76 -0.34
CA ASP A 83 -23.35 -23.87 0.58
C ASP A 83 -22.01 -24.59 0.79
N PHE A 84 -21.96 -25.91 0.93
CA PHE A 84 -20.71 -26.66 1.03
C PHE A 84 -19.72 -26.32 -0.10
N GLY A 85 -20.23 -26.02 -1.28
CA GLY A 85 -19.44 -25.70 -2.47
C GLY A 85 -18.83 -26.92 -3.15
N GLU A 86 -18.35 -26.72 -4.39
CA GLU A 86 -17.62 -27.74 -5.15
C GLU A 86 -16.12 -27.41 -5.10
N GLU A 87 -15.40 -28.11 -4.23
CA GLU A 87 -13.99 -27.84 -3.92
C GLU A 87 -13.08 -27.94 -5.16
N GLN A 88 -13.35 -28.86 -6.08
CA GLN A 88 -12.59 -29.03 -7.30
C GLN A 88 -12.78 -27.85 -8.24
N CYS A 89 -13.98 -27.28 -8.30
CA CYS A 89 -14.28 -26.11 -9.11
C CYS A 89 -13.58 -24.86 -8.59
N ALA A 90 -13.77 -24.52 -7.32
CA ALA A 90 -13.18 -23.32 -6.71
C ALA A 90 -11.65 -23.39 -6.72
N ALA A 91 -11.06 -24.51 -6.30
CA ALA A 91 -9.60 -24.69 -6.30
C ALA A 91 -9.02 -24.77 -7.71
N GLY A 92 -9.74 -25.37 -8.67
CA GLY A 92 -9.31 -25.47 -10.07
C GLY A 92 -9.21 -24.11 -10.75
N VAL A 93 -10.21 -23.23 -10.58
CA VAL A 93 -10.16 -21.84 -11.09
C VAL A 93 -9.02 -21.08 -10.43
N ALA A 94 -8.88 -21.16 -9.10
CA ALA A 94 -7.84 -20.46 -8.37
C ALA A 94 -6.43 -20.89 -8.81
N ALA A 95 -6.19 -22.18 -8.97
CA ALA A 95 -4.91 -22.72 -9.44
C ALA A 95 -4.56 -22.31 -10.88
N ALA A 96 -5.57 -22.19 -11.75
CA ALA A 96 -5.37 -21.78 -13.14
C ALA A 96 -5.14 -20.29 -13.29
N MET A 97 -5.74 -19.46 -12.41
CA MET A 97 -5.61 -18.00 -12.47
C MET A 97 -4.33 -17.48 -11.83
N LYS A 98 -3.85 -18.09 -10.74
CA LYS A 98 -2.64 -17.68 -9.99
C LYS A 98 -2.67 -16.21 -9.55
N VAL A 99 -3.83 -15.74 -9.14
CA VAL A 99 -4.04 -14.41 -8.57
C VAL A 99 -4.40 -14.52 -7.09
N PRO A 100 -4.27 -13.46 -6.28
CA PRO A 100 -4.79 -13.44 -4.93
C PRO A 100 -6.24 -13.94 -4.89
N THR A 101 -6.50 -14.92 -4.04
CA THR A 101 -7.79 -15.60 -3.98
C THR A 101 -8.41 -15.43 -2.61
N LEU A 102 -9.67 -15.00 -2.55
CA LEU A 102 -10.45 -14.88 -1.33
C LEU A 102 -11.46 -16.01 -1.24
N VAL A 103 -11.50 -16.70 -0.09
CA VAL A 103 -12.48 -17.74 0.26
C VAL A 103 -13.37 -17.21 1.37
N TRP A 104 -14.66 -17.42 1.22
CA TRP A 104 -15.64 -17.10 2.25
C TRP A 104 -16.92 -17.93 2.03
N GLY A 105 -17.68 -18.17 3.11
CA GLY A 105 -19.01 -18.73 3.06
C GLY A 105 -19.85 -18.16 4.20
N ALA A 106 -21.11 -17.84 3.90
CA ALA A 106 -22.01 -17.27 4.88
C ALA A 106 -22.28 -18.25 6.03
N ARG A 107 -22.26 -17.73 7.26
CA ARG A 107 -22.61 -18.53 8.43
C ARG A 107 -23.94 -19.22 8.24
N ASP A 108 -23.95 -20.53 8.53
CA ASP A 108 -25.18 -21.30 8.51
C ASP A 108 -26.10 -20.87 9.65
N GLU A 109 -27.38 -20.96 9.39
CA GLU A 109 -28.43 -20.69 10.36
C GLU A 109 -28.49 -21.80 11.45
N ARG A 110 -29.64 -22.23 11.82
CA ARG A 110 -29.80 -23.33 12.78
C ARG A 110 -29.59 -24.66 12.07
N PRO A 111 -29.07 -25.71 12.76
CA PRO A 111 -29.10 -27.05 12.23
C PRO A 111 -30.54 -27.48 11.91
N ASN A 112 -30.73 -28.18 10.79
CA ASN A 112 -32.03 -28.76 10.49
C ASN A 112 -32.32 -29.89 11.48
N THR A 113 -33.59 -30.00 11.89
CA THR A 113 -34.05 -31.01 12.82
C THR A 113 -34.79 -32.16 12.13
N ASP A 114 -34.98 -32.04 10.83
CA ASP A 114 -35.46 -33.08 9.93
C ASP A 114 -34.30 -33.84 9.26
N GLU A 115 -34.58 -34.73 8.35
CA GLU A 115 -33.57 -35.50 7.61
C GLU A 115 -32.86 -34.65 6.52
N SER A 116 -33.20 -33.40 6.36
CA SER A 116 -32.59 -32.53 5.36
C SER A 116 -31.24 -31.99 5.84
N ARG A 117 -30.31 -31.83 4.91
CA ARG A 117 -28.99 -31.28 5.17
C ARG A 117 -29.02 -29.73 5.03
N GLY A 118 -28.35 -29.02 5.96
CA GLY A 118 -28.12 -27.62 5.86
C GLY A 118 -27.13 -27.26 4.74
N ARG A 119 -26.73 -25.98 4.67
CA ARG A 119 -25.77 -25.49 3.68
C ARG A 119 -24.35 -25.98 3.96
N ASP A 120 -23.97 -26.15 5.23
CA ASP A 120 -22.67 -26.62 5.70
C ASP A 120 -21.49 -25.82 5.11
N THR A 121 -21.64 -24.51 4.97
CA THR A 121 -20.65 -23.64 4.31
C THR A 121 -19.28 -23.70 4.96
N GLN A 122 -19.19 -23.67 6.29
CA GLN A 122 -17.91 -23.75 7.01
C GLN A 122 -17.19 -25.08 6.73
N CYS A 123 -17.92 -26.20 6.73
CA CYS A 123 -17.38 -27.52 6.40
C CYS A 123 -16.80 -27.53 4.97
N GLY A 124 -17.54 -26.95 4.02
CA GLY A 124 -17.11 -26.83 2.64
C GLY A 124 -15.86 -25.94 2.46
N MET A 125 -15.77 -24.84 3.19
CA MET A 125 -14.57 -24.00 3.19
C MET A 125 -13.32 -24.79 3.65
N PHE A 126 -13.43 -25.60 4.72
CA PHE A 126 -12.30 -26.43 5.18
C PHE A 126 -11.88 -27.45 4.13
N ALA A 127 -12.84 -28.08 3.45
CA ALA A 127 -12.55 -29.02 2.37
C ALA A 127 -11.88 -28.32 1.18
N CYS A 128 -12.43 -27.19 0.73
CA CYS A 128 -11.92 -26.41 -0.38
C CYS A 128 -10.50 -25.90 -0.14
N THR A 129 -10.24 -25.31 1.03
CA THR A 129 -8.91 -24.78 1.36
C THR A 129 -7.85 -25.88 1.46
N LYS A 130 -8.20 -27.09 1.86
CA LYS A 130 -7.30 -28.24 1.78
C LYS A 130 -6.92 -28.58 0.34
N VAL A 131 -7.86 -28.54 -0.60
CA VAL A 131 -7.58 -28.78 -2.03
C VAL A 131 -6.75 -27.64 -2.61
N MET A 132 -7.06 -26.40 -2.28
CA MET A 132 -6.25 -25.24 -2.68
C MET A 132 -4.79 -25.40 -2.24
N ARG A 133 -4.52 -25.84 -1.01
CA ARG A 133 -3.16 -26.14 -0.54
C ARG A 133 -2.47 -27.22 -1.37
N ARG A 134 -3.17 -28.29 -1.74
CA ARG A 134 -2.63 -29.34 -2.62
C ARG A 134 -2.26 -28.83 -4.00
N PHE A 135 -2.99 -27.84 -4.50
CA PHE A 135 -2.73 -27.19 -5.79
C PHE A 135 -1.72 -26.04 -5.71
N GLY A 136 -1.13 -25.79 -4.53
CA GLY A 136 -0.17 -24.70 -4.33
C GLY A 136 -0.78 -23.30 -4.40
N VAL A 137 -2.10 -23.19 -4.20
CA VAL A 137 -2.81 -21.90 -4.21
C VAL A 137 -2.62 -21.21 -2.87
N GLN A 138 -2.14 -19.97 -2.92
CA GLN A 138 -2.22 -19.05 -1.78
C GLN A 138 -3.61 -18.41 -1.77
N TYR A 139 -4.22 -18.32 -0.59
CA TYR A 139 -5.55 -17.73 -0.43
C TYR A 139 -5.66 -16.94 0.86
N SER A 140 -6.51 -15.93 0.86
CA SER A 140 -7.06 -15.25 2.03
C SER A 140 -8.42 -15.82 2.36
N TYR A 141 -8.88 -15.62 3.58
CA TYR A 141 -10.24 -15.99 3.93
C TYR A 141 -10.88 -14.94 4.84
N ILE A 142 -12.19 -14.82 4.75
CA ILE A 142 -13.00 -14.17 5.76
C ILE A 142 -13.59 -15.28 6.62
N TRP A 143 -13.54 -15.12 7.93
CA TRP A 143 -14.10 -16.13 8.83
C TRP A 143 -15.59 -16.31 8.56
N ASN A 144 -16.15 -17.47 8.92
CA ASN A 144 -17.53 -17.81 8.65
C ASN A 144 -18.48 -16.90 9.45
N CYS A 145 -18.98 -15.86 8.82
CA CYS A 145 -19.82 -14.80 9.39
C CYS A 145 -21.06 -14.55 8.50
N GLU A 146 -22.00 -13.82 9.02
CA GLU A 146 -23.21 -13.43 8.29
C GLU A 146 -22.89 -12.43 7.19
N THR A 147 -23.62 -12.49 6.07
CA THR A 147 -23.37 -11.65 4.88
C THR A 147 -23.52 -10.16 5.17
N GLU A 148 -24.46 -9.80 6.03
CA GLU A 148 -24.76 -8.41 6.39
C GLU A 148 -23.88 -7.87 7.51
N SER A 149 -23.01 -8.70 8.10
CA SER A 149 -22.13 -8.33 9.21
C SER A 149 -21.04 -7.34 8.81
N GLU A 150 -20.55 -6.59 9.79
CA GLU A 150 -19.36 -5.75 9.60
C GLU A 150 -18.11 -6.59 9.31
N ASP A 151 -18.01 -7.79 9.87
CA ASP A 151 -16.89 -8.69 9.63
C ASP A 151 -16.75 -9.07 8.16
N PHE A 152 -17.87 -9.34 7.47
CA PHE A 152 -17.84 -9.60 6.04
C PHE A 152 -17.40 -8.36 5.24
N ARG A 153 -17.98 -7.19 5.55
CA ARG A 153 -17.64 -5.92 4.89
C ARG A 153 -16.17 -5.57 5.10
N ASN A 154 -15.70 -5.61 6.33
CA ASN A 154 -14.33 -5.30 6.71
C ASN A 154 -13.33 -6.31 6.13
N GLY A 155 -13.71 -7.60 6.10
CA GLY A 155 -12.89 -8.65 5.50
C GLY A 155 -12.73 -8.46 3.99
N PHE A 156 -13.81 -8.12 3.28
CA PHE A 156 -13.77 -7.85 1.84
C PHE A 156 -13.03 -6.55 1.53
N ASP A 157 -13.22 -5.47 2.31
CA ASP A 157 -12.44 -4.24 2.22
C ASP A 157 -10.95 -4.49 2.43
N SER A 158 -10.59 -5.25 3.47
CA SER A 158 -9.20 -5.63 3.73
C SER A 158 -8.58 -6.39 2.57
N PHE A 159 -9.31 -7.31 1.95
CA PHE A 159 -8.83 -8.03 0.79
C PHE A 159 -8.61 -7.13 -0.42
N ILE A 160 -9.51 -6.18 -0.69
CA ILE A 160 -9.31 -5.16 -1.74
C ILE A 160 -8.01 -4.39 -1.50
N ARG A 161 -7.71 -4.00 -0.27
CA ARG A 161 -6.48 -3.30 0.10
C ARG A 161 -5.25 -4.19 -0.08
N VAL A 162 -5.32 -5.46 0.28
CA VAL A 162 -4.25 -6.44 0.01
C VAL A 162 -3.95 -6.52 -1.48
N VAL A 163 -4.98 -6.64 -2.32
CA VAL A 163 -4.84 -6.66 -3.78
C VAL A 163 -4.24 -5.35 -4.31
N SER A 164 -4.66 -4.21 -3.77
CA SER A 164 -4.10 -2.90 -4.12
C SER A 164 -2.60 -2.82 -3.87
N VAL A 165 -2.14 -3.27 -2.70
CA VAL A 165 -0.70 -3.30 -2.34
C VAL A 165 0.07 -4.23 -3.28
N ILE A 166 -0.43 -5.45 -3.53
CA ILE A 166 0.22 -6.40 -4.43
C ILE A 166 0.35 -5.80 -5.85
N LYS A 167 -0.73 -5.20 -6.34
CA LYS A 167 -0.78 -4.56 -7.66
C LYS A 167 0.17 -3.37 -7.76
N ALA A 168 0.31 -2.59 -6.69
CA ALA A 168 1.22 -1.45 -6.64
C ALA A 168 2.69 -1.85 -6.69
N VAL A 169 3.06 -2.99 -6.08
CA VAL A 169 4.45 -3.49 -6.08
C VAL A 169 4.78 -4.20 -7.39
N LYS A 170 3.88 -5.07 -7.87
CA LYS A 170 4.12 -5.79 -9.13
C LYS A 170 4.18 -4.82 -10.30
N ASN A 171 5.33 -4.83 -11.00
CA ASN A 171 5.64 -3.91 -12.12
C ASN A 171 5.74 -2.43 -11.72
N LEU A 172 6.06 -2.14 -10.44
CA LEU A 172 6.35 -0.77 -10.00
C LEU A 172 7.53 -0.18 -10.79
N ARG A 173 7.36 1.05 -11.24
CA ARG A 173 8.45 1.83 -11.86
C ARG A 173 8.83 2.95 -10.91
N ILE A 174 10.11 3.00 -10.52
CA ILE A 174 10.66 3.99 -9.58
C ILE A 174 11.60 4.91 -10.33
N ALA A 175 11.33 6.20 -10.33
CA ALA A 175 12.23 7.23 -10.84
C ALA A 175 13.38 7.42 -9.83
N LYS A 176 14.61 7.09 -10.21
CA LYS A 176 15.80 7.28 -9.39
C LYS A 176 16.54 8.53 -9.85
N PHE A 177 16.40 9.60 -9.10
CA PHE A 177 17.02 10.90 -9.38
C PHE A 177 18.39 11.00 -8.71
N GLY A 178 19.44 10.80 -9.49
CA GLY A 178 20.82 10.85 -9.00
C GLY A 178 21.34 9.55 -8.43
N ALA A 179 22.42 9.67 -7.66
CA ALA A 179 23.10 8.56 -7.02
C ALA A 179 22.85 8.55 -5.51
N ARG A 180 23.02 7.40 -4.90
CA ARG A 180 23.08 7.29 -3.45
C ARG A 180 24.21 8.19 -2.89
N PRO A 181 23.97 8.96 -1.83
CA PRO A 181 25.07 9.68 -1.15
C PRO A 181 26.18 8.71 -0.75
N GLU A 182 27.45 9.08 -1.01
CA GLU A 182 28.60 8.19 -0.79
C GLU A 182 28.64 7.56 0.62
N PRO A 183 28.53 8.33 1.71
CA PRO A 183 28.63 7.76 3.05
C PRO A 183 27.38 6.96 3.49
N PHE A 184 26.30 6.98 2.71
CA PHE A 184 25.03 6.41 3.11
C PHE A 184 24.81 5.00 2.53
N MET A 185 25.68 4.06 2.88
CA MET A 185 25.66 2.69 2.37
C MET A 185 24.39 1.90 2.75
N SER A 186 23.74 2.25 3.84
CA SER A 186 22.54 1.56 4.35
C SER A 186 21.32 1.66 3.46
N VAL A 187 21.25 2.61 2.51
CA VAL A 187 20.19 2.69 1.49
C VAL A 187 20.54 1.99 0.16
N THR A 188 21.55 1.14 0.17
CA THR A 188 21.91 0.36 -1.02
C THR A 188 20.83 -0.67 -1.30
N ALA A 189 20.24 -0.64 -2.51
CA ALA A 189 19.23 -1.59 -2.96
C ALA A 189 19.77 -2.50 -4.08
N ASN A 190 19.31 -3.74 -4.13
CA ASN A 190 19.61 -4.67 -5.21
C ASN A 190 18.58 -4.52 -6.34
N GLU A 191 18.85 -3.60 -7.28
CA GLU A 191 17.93 -3.31 -8.39
C GLU A 191 17.71 -4.55 -9.30
N GLY A 192 18.69 -5.44 -9.42
CA GLY A 192 18.57 -6.68 -10.20
C GLY A 192 17.57 -7.67 -9.57
N ASP A 193 17.64 -7.86 -8.26
CA ASP A 193 16.70 -8.70 -7.53
C ASP A 193 15.29 -8.09 -7.52
N LEU A 194 15.17 -6.78 -7.34
CA LEU A 194 13.89 -6.08 -7.43
C LEU A 194 13.19 -6.33 -8.77
N ALA A 195 13.95 -6.26 -9.88
CA ALA A 195 13.41 -6.51 -11.21
C ALA A 195 13.01 -7.98 -11.41
N THR A 196 13.80 -8.93 -10.97
CA THR A 196 13.57 -10.36 -11.26
C THR A 196 12.53 -11.01 -10.34
N LYS A 197 12.46 -10.61 -9.07
CA LYS A 197 11.57 -11.21 -8.08
C LYS A 197 10.22 -10.48 -7.95
N LEU A 198 10.22 -9.15 -8.05
CA LEU A 198 9.03 -8.33 -7.85
C LEU A 198 8.56 -7.63 -9.15
N GLY A 199 9.35 -7.65 -10.21
CA GLY A 199 9.07 -6.92 -11.45
C GLY A 199 9.27 -5.39 -11.31
N VAL A 200 9.91 -4.93 -10.25
CA VAL A 200 10.18 -3.51 -10.02
C VAL A 200 11.27 -3.01 -10.96
N THR A 201 11.02 -1.91 -11.66
CA THR A 201 11.98 -1.28 -12.58
C THR A 201 12.46 0.04 -12.02
N VAL A 202 13.76 0.18 -11.79
CA VAL A 202 14.39 1.44 -11.41
C VAL A 202 14.81 2.19 -12.67
N VAL A 203 14.33 3.43 -12.83
CA VAL A 203 14.55 4.30 -14.00
C VAL A 203 15.50 5.43 -13.59
N PRO A 204 16.79 5.41 -14.02
CA PRO A 204 17.74 6.44 -13.64
C PRO A 204 17.44 7.76 -14.36
N ILE A 205 17.47 8.85 -13.61
CA ILE A 205 17.30 10.23 -14.11
C ILE A 205 18.40 11.09 -13.50
N SER A 206 19.10 11.85 -14.36
CA SER A 206 20.15 12.75 -13.89
C SER A 206 19.57 13.98 -13.17
N PRO A 207 20.17 14.46 -12.07
CA PRO A 207 19.83 15.74 -11.46
C PRO A 207 19.92 16.93 -12.43
N ASN A 208 20.83 16.87 -13.40
CA ASN A 208 20.91 17.88 -14.46
C ASN A 208 19.65 17.92 -15.33
N THR A 209 18.98 16.79 -15.54
CA THR A 209 17.69 16.74 -16.28
C THR A 209 16.59 17.44 -15.48
N VAL A 210 16.59 17.28 -14.14
CA VAL A 210 15.66 18.00 -13.26
C VAL A 210 15.95 19.49 -13.32
N ALA A 211 17.22 19.91 -13.18
CA ALA A 211 17.63 21.32 -13.25
C ALA A 211 17.23 21.97 -14.58
N ALA A 212 17.45 21.30 -15.70
CA ALA A 212 17.06 21.82 -17.03
C ALA A 212 15.54 22.01 -17.13
N ARG A 213 14.74 21.09 -16.57
CA ARG A 213 13.28 21.23 -16.56
C ARG A 213 12.83 22.37 -15.63
N MET A 214 13.48 22.56 -14.49
CA MET A 214 13.24 23.70 -13.59
C MET A 214 13.54 25.02 -14.31
N ASP A 215 14.70 25.14 -14.95
CA ASP A 215 15.12 26.33 -15.68
C ASP A 215 14.18 26.66 -16.86
N GLN A 216 13.67 25.63 -17.54
CA GLN A 216 12.63 25.80 -18.57
C GLN A 216 11.33 26.38 -17.98
N LEU A 217 10.81 25.81 -16.88
CA LEU A 217 9.57 26.29 -16.24
C LEU A 217 9.68 27.73 -15.77
N ILE A 218 10.84 28.11 -15.21
CA ILE A 218 11.13 29.48 -14.77
C ILE A 218 11.29 30.42 -15.95
N GLY A 219 12.09 30.04 -16.95
CA GLY A 219 12.37 30.87 -18.13
C GLY A 219 11.15 31.14 -19.00
N GLU A 220 10.21 30.20 -19.08
CA GLU A 220 8.93 30.36 -19.76
C GLU A 220 7.90 31.15 -18.94
N ASN A 221 8.21 31.52 -17.70
CA ASN A 221 7.26 32.12 -16.75
C ASN A 221 5.93 31.31 -16.70
N SER A 222 6.06 29.99 -16.58
CA SER A 222 4.96 29.04 -16.70
C SER A 222 3.78 29.42 -15.78
N PRO A 223 2.56 29.59 -16.30
CA PRO A 223 1.38 29.87 -15.48
C PRO A 223 1.18 28.83 -14.36
N ARG A 224 1.43 27.55 -14.65
CA ARG A 224 1.36 26.44 -13.68
C ARG A 224 2.36 26.67 -12.51
N LEU A 225 3.56 27.18 -12.81
CA LEU A 225 4.54 27.52 -11.78
C LEU A 225 4.08 28.69 -10.92
N GLN A 226 3.58 29.76 -11.54
CA GLN A 226 3.10 30.94 -10.83
C GLN A 226 1.91 30.62 -9.91
N ASP A 227 0.96 29.84 -10.39
CA ASP A 227 -0.19 29.37 -9.60
C ASP A 227 0.27 28.52 -8.41
N TYR A 228 1.27 27.65 -8.63
CA TYR A 228 1.79 26.80 -7.57
C TYR A 228 2.56 27.62 -6.52
N VAL A 229 3.38 28.60 -6.92
CA VAL A 229 4.06 29.52 -6.01
C VAL A 229 3.06 30.30 -5.16
N ALA A 230 1.99 30.83 -5.78
CA ALA A 230 0.93 31.53 -5.06
C ALA A 230 0.25 30.62 -4.02
N ASN A 231 -0.02 29.39 -4.38
CA ASN A 231 -0.61 28.39 -3.48
C ASN A 231 0.32 28.07 -2.29
N VAL A 232 1.62 27.87 -2.52
CA VAL A 232 2.62 27.65 -1.46
C VAL A 232 2.63 28.82 -0.47
N LYS A 233 2.71 30.07 -0.98
CA LYS A 233 2.70 31.29 -0.15
C LYS A 233 1.41 31.49 0.64
N GLN A 234 0.28 30.99 0.13
CA GLN A 234 -1.01 31.06 0.83
C GLN A 234 -1.07 30.08 2.01
N ARG A 235 -0.45 28.89 1.86
CA ARG A 235 -0.53 27.81 2.84
C ARG A 235 0.58 27.84 3.89
N MET A 236 1.75 28.35 3.54
CA MET A 236 2.95 28.32 4.37
C MET A 236 3.52 29.71 4.59
N ASP A 237 4.02 29.96 5.77
CA ASP A 237 4.81 31.17 6.05
C ASP A 237 6.20 31.04 5.40
N ALA A 238 6.36 31.67 4.27
CA ALA A 238 7.61 31.78 3.52
C ALA A 238 8.28 33.15 3.66
N SER A 239 7.88 33.99 4.64
CA SER A 239 8.34 35.37 4.82
C SER A 239 9.87 35.52 5.00
N GLY A 240 10.53 34.44 5.47
CA GLY A 240 11.99 34.38 5.62
C GLY A 240 12.74 33.99 4.33
N MET A 241 12.07 33.77 3.21
CA MET A 241 12.68 33.35 1.94
C MET A 241 12.61 34.49 0.88
N LYS A 242 13.61 34.52 0.01
CA LYS A 242 13.54 35.34 -1.21
C LYS A 242 12.54 34.71 -2.19
N GLU A 243 11.92 35.55 -3.00
CA GLU A 243 10.90 35.12 -3.98
C GLU A 243 11.45 34.08 -4.98
N GLU A 244 12.65 34.34 -5.49
CA GLU A 244 13.32 33.46 -6.42
C GLU A 244 13.62 32.06 -5.81
N ALA A 245 13.88 32.01 -4.49
CA ALA A 245 14.11 30.73 -3.79
C ALA A 245 12.81 29.91 -3.62
N VAL A 246 11.68 30.58 -3.38
CA VAL A 246 10.36 29.93 -3.34
C VAL A 246 9.98 29.43 -4.72
N GLU A 247 10.15 30.25 -5.76
CA GLU A 247 9.90 29.88 -7.15
C GLU A 247 10.75 28.66 -7.57
N ARG A 248 12.04 28.66 -7.20
CA ARG A 248 12.93 27.56 -7.54
C ARG A 248 12.56 26.25 -6.82
N ALA A 249 12.17 26.32 -5.55
CA ALA A 249 11.65 25.15 -4.81
C ALA A 249 10.34 24.63 -5.42
N ALA A 250 9.45 25.50 -5.85
CA ALA A 250 8.22 25.16 -6.54
C ALA A 250 8.49 24.53 -7.93
N ALA A 251 9.45 25.09 -8.67
CA ALA A 251 9.86 24.53 -9.96
C ALA A 251 10.45 23.12 -9.81
N ALA A 252 11.18 22.82 -8.73
CA ALA A 252 11.69 21.48 -8.45
C ALA A 252 10.56 20.45 -8.33
N LYS A 253 9.49 20.78 -7.59
CA LYS A 253 8.31 19.89 -7.47
C LYS A 253 7.69 19.59 -8.84
N LEU A 254 7.44 20.60 -9.64
CA LEU A 254 6.82 20.44 -10.95
C LEU A 254 7.73 19.68 -11.93
N ALA A 255 9.04 19.94 -11.89
CA ALA A 255 10.02 19.25 -12.73
C ALA A 255 10.11 17.75 -12.40
N ILE A 256 10.15 17.39 -11.11
CA ILE A 256 10.16 15.99 -10.67
C ILE A 256 8.87 15.30 -11.09
N GLN A 257 7.73 15.94 -10.89
CA GLN A 257 6.42 15.42 -11.31
C GLN A 257 6.37 15.13 -12.80
N ASP A 258 6.72 16.10 -13.64
CA ASP A 258 6.71 15.97 -15.11
C ASP A 258 7.59 14.80 -15.56
N LEU A 259 8.79 14.67 -15.00
CA LEU A 259 9.72 13.58 -15.33
C LEU A 259 9.20 12.21 -14.88
N MET A 260 8.56 12.11 -13.71
CA MET A 260 7.92 10.87 -13.27
C MET A 260 6.76 10.47 -14.18
N GLU A 261 5.93 11.44 -14.59
CA GLU A 261 4.81 11.21 -15.53
C GLU A 261 5.30 10.78 -16.90
N GLU A 262 6.30 11.48 -17.48
CA GLU A 262 6.91 11.12 -18.77
C GLU A 262 7.51 9.72 -18.78
N LYS A 263 8.10 9.30 -17.69
CA LYS A 263 8.71 7.96 -17.54
C LYS A 263 7.76 6.90 -17.00
N HIS A 264 6.50 7.26 -16.78
CA HIS A 264 5.47 6.39 -16.21
C HIS A 264 5.89 5.75 -14.88
N CYS A 265 6.55 6.53 -14.01
CA CYS A 265 6.97 6.11 -12.68
C CYS A 265 5.87 6.43 -11.66
N ALA A 266 5.56 5.47 -10.80
CA ALA A 266 4.54 5.61 -9.76
C ALA A 266 5.12 5.93 -8.37
N ALA A 267 6.44 5.83 -8.22
CA ALA A 267 7.20 6.25 -7.05
C ALA A 267 8.55 6.82 -7.50
N GLY A 268 9.24 7.51 -6.61
CA GLY A 268 10.57 8.06 -6.86
C GLY A 268 11.51 7.87 -5.67
N ALA A 269 12.81 8.03 -5.94
CA ALA A 269 13.86 8.09 -4.94
C ALA A 269 14.83 9.23 -5.35
N MET A 270 14.95 10.25 -4.51
CA MET A 270 15.64 11.50 -4.87
C MET A 270 16.91 11.70 -4.06
N GLU A 271 18.03 11.90 -4.75
CA GLU A 271 19.25 12.39 -4.13
C GLU A 271 19.04 13.85 -3.70
N CYS A 272 19.11 14.11 -2.40
CA CYS A 272 18.87 15.45 -1.87
C CYS A 272 20.14 16.16 -1.38
N TRP A 273 21.23 15.45 -1.05
CA TRP A 273 22.41 16.03 -0.44
C TRP A 273 23.25 16.85 -1.43
N SER A 274 23.76 16.23 -2.49
CA SER A 274 24.58 16.93 -3.47
C SER A 274 23.74 17.57 -4.59
N ALA A 275 22.53 17.06 -4.84
CA ALA A 275 21.63 17.64 -5.84
C ALA A 275 21.27 19.09 -5.56
N VAL A 276 21.25 19.54 -4.31
CA VAL A 276 21.06 20.96 -3.94
C VAL A 276 22.02 21.89 -4.70
N THR A 277 23.27 21.48 -4.91
CA THR A 277 24.26 22.27 -5.64
C THR A 277 23.88 22.41 -7.13
N VAL A 278 23.33 21.36 -7.73
CA VAL A 278 22.91 21.35 -9.13
C VAL A 278 21.57 22.05 -9.32
N LEU A 279 20.61 21.80 -8.42
CA LEU A 279 19.26 22.34 -8.50
C LEU A 279 19.17 23.79 -8.01
N GLY A 280 20.11 24.23 -7.15
CA GLY A 280 20.07 25.54 -6.51
C GLY A 280 18.95 25.71 -5.47
N ALA A 281 18.31 24.62 -5.06
CA ALA A 281 17.30 24.59 -4.00
C ALA A 281 17.21 23.19 -3.37
N PRO A 282 16.90 23.09 -2.07
CA PRO A 282 16.48 21.82 -1.46
C PRO A 282 15.19 21.31 -2.09
N VAL A 283 15.02 20.00 -2.07
CA VAL A 283 13.85 19.31 -2.68
C VAL A 283 12.82 18.88 -1.63
N CYS A 284 13.06 19.11 -0.35
CA CYS A 284 12.24 18.57 0.73
C CYS A 284 10.73 18.90 0.57
N MET A 285 10.39 20.19 0.32
CA MET A 285 9.01 20.57 0.03
C MET A 285 8.45 19.81 -1.18
N ALA A 286 9.25 19.67 -2.24
CA ALA A 286 8.81 18.97 -3.45
C ALA A 286 8.42 17.52 -3.16
N LEU A 287 9.18 16.81 -2.31
CA LEU A 287 8.92 15.40 -1.97
C LEU A 287 7.64 15.24 -1.12
N GLY A 288 7.42 16.14 -0.16
CA GLY A 288 6.19 16.16 0.65
C GLY A 288 4.95 16.41 -0.19
N GLU A 289 4.99 17.44 -1.03
CA GLU A 289 3.89 17.80 -1.93
C GLU A 289 3.58 16.73 -2.98
N LEU A 290 4.60 16.05 -3.51
CA LEU A 290 4.39 14.93 -4.42
C LEU A 290 3.73 13.75 -3.72
N SER A 291 4.09 13.47 -2.48
CA SER A 291 3.43 12.43 -1.67
C SER A 291 1.98 12.78 -1.38
N ASP A 292 1.65 14.06 -1.15
CA ASP A 292 0.26 14.54 -1.02
C ASP A 292 -0.56 14.30 -2.30
N GLU A 293 0.06 14.44 -3.46
CA GLU A 293 -0.58 14.19 -4.74
C GLU A 293 -0.60 12.70 -5.15
N GLY A 294 -0.14 11.81 -4.26
CA GLY A 294 -0.11 10.36 -4.49
C GLY A 294 1.02 9.89 -5.40
N LEU A 295 2.08 10.67 -5.52
CA LEU A 295 3.34 10.35 -6.20
C LEU A 295 4.47 10.29 -5.16
N PRO A 296 4.56 9.25 -4.33
CA PRO A 296 5.51 9.21 -3.23
C PRO A 296 6.96 9.20 -3.72
N VAL A 297 7.80 10.03 -3.13
CA VAL A 297 9.23 10.11 -3.45
C VAL A 297 10.03 10.05 -2.16
N SER A 298 10.85 9.03 -2.01
CA SER A 298 11.78 8.86 -0.89
C SER A 298 12.96 9.81 -0.99
N CYS A 299 13.50 10.23 0.15
CA CYS A 299 14.72 11.01 0.25
C CYS A 299 15.96 10.12 0.07
N GLU A 300 17.13 10.75 -0.17
CA GLU A 300 18.47 10.12 -0.12
C GLU A 300 18.65 8.93 -1.05
N THR A 301 17.90 8.93 -2.15
CA THR A 301 17.90 7.85 -3.15
C THR A 301 17.57 6.47 -2.58
N ASP A 302 16.78 6.43 -1.49
CA ASP A 302 16.34 5.19 -0.86
C ASP A 302 15.29 4.47 -1.69
N VAL A 303 15.73 3.59 -2.59
CA VAL A 303 14.85 2.80 -3.48
C VAL A 303 13.92 1.88 -2.67
N ASN A 304 14.42 1.25 -1.59
CA ASN A 304 13.60 0.41 -0.72
C ASN A 304 12.56 1.26 0.05
N GLY A 305 12.91 2.49 0.42
CA GLY A 305 11.98 3.50 0.94
C GLY A 305 10.88 3.86 -0.07
N ALA A 306 11.21 3.99 -1.36
CA ALA A 306 10.22 4.24 -2.40
C ALA A 306 9.24 3.06 -2.57
N VAL A 307 9.70 1.80 -2.48
CA VAL A 307 8.83 0.61 -2.44
C VAL A 307 7.92 0.66 -1.21
N THR A 308 8.49 0.97 -0.04
CA THR A 308 7.74 1.13 1.22
C THR A 308 6.60 2.15 1.07
N MET A 309 6.91 3.34 0.56
CA MET A 309 5.93 4.41 0.36
C MET A 309 4.86 4.02 -0.66
N ALA A 310 5.23 3.33 -1.76
CA ALA A 310 4.26 2.83 -2.75
C ALA A 310 3.27 1.82 -2.14
N MET A 311 3.74 0.92 -1.25
CA MET A 311 2.88 0.00 -0.52
C MET A 311 1.91 0.74 0.42
N LEU A 312 2.41 1.73 1.16
CA LEU A 312 1.60 2.54 2.08
C LEU A 312 0.57 3.41 1.35
N GLN A 313 0.93 4.00 0.23
CA GLN A 313 -0.01 4.76 -0.60
C GLN A 313 -1.14 3.85 -1.13
N ALA A 314 -0.80 2.62 -1.52
CA ALA A 314 -1.75 1.65 -2.05
C ALA A 314 -2.70 1.09 -0.98
N VAL A 315 -2.24 0.91 0.26
CA VAL A 315 -3.06 0.33 1.34
C VAL A 315 -4.28 1.18 1.67
N THR A 316 -4.22 2.49 1.44
CA THR A 316 -5.34 3.43 1.62
C THR A 316 -6.20 3.59 0.37
N LEU A 317 -5.91 2.85 -0.71
CA LEU A 317 -6.51 3.03 -2.04
C LEU A 317 -6.26 4.44 -2.61
N GLY A 318 -5.12 5.05 -2.23
CA GLY A 318 -4.72 6.41 -2.63
C GLY A 318 -5.50 7.54 -1.95
N LYS A 319 -6.17 7.27 -0.82
CA LYS A 319 -7.00 8.28 -0.12
C LYS A 319 -6.22 9.11 0.91
N GLU A 320 -5.14 8.57 1.45
CA GLU A 320 -4.29 9.24 2.44
C GLU A 320 -2.86 9.30 1.93
N ALA A 321 -2.17 10.40 2.22
CA ALA A 321 -0.75 10.54 1.90
C ALA A 321 0.12 9.74 2.89
N CYS A 322 1.19 9.13 2.37
CA CYS A 322 2.22 8.50 3.19
C CYS A 322 3.43 9.44 3.35
N PHE A 323 4.24 9.19 4.35
CA PHE A 323 5.49 9.92 4.59
C PHE A 323 6.65 8.96 4.84
N LEU A 324 7.89 9.39 4.58
CA LEU A 324 9.11 8.69 4.95
C LEU A 324 9.78 9.46 6.09
N ALA A 325 10.04 8.80 7.19
CA ALA A 325 10.62 9.38 8.40
C ALA A 325 11.89 8.66 8.84
N ASP A 326 12.75 9.39 9.52
CA ASP A 326 13.82 8.83 10.35
C ASP A 326 13.27 8.51 11.73
N LEU A 327 13.61 7.35 12.25
CA LEU A 327 13.55 7.05 13.68
C LEU A 327 14.77 7.71 14.32
N THR A 328 14.59 8.80 15.08
CA THR A 328 15.71 9.67 15.46
C THR A 328 16.10 9.60 16.92
N ILE A 329 15.18 9.89 17.81
CA ILE A 329 15.44 9.96 19.26
C ILE A 329 14.23 9.47 20.05
N ARG A 330 14.51 8.91 21.22
CA ARG A 330 13.48 8.52 22.18
C ARG A 330 12.87 9.75 22.86
N HIS A 331 11.59 9.67 23.14
CA HIS A 331 10.89 10.71 23.88
C HIS A 331 11.47 10.87 25.29
N PRO A 332 11.77 12.11 25.78
CA PRO A 332 12.49 12.31 27.03
C PRO A 332 11.71 11.88 28.30
N GLN A 333 10.41 11.63 28.21
CA GLN A 333 9.53 11.28 29.33
C GLN A 333 8.64 10.06 29.06
N ASN A 334 8.72 9.47 27.86
CA ASN A 334 7.92 8.30 27.49
C ASN A 334 8.80 7.26 26.81
N ASP A 335 9.18 6.23 27.53
CA ASP A 335 10.07 5.16 27.07
C ASP A 335 9.52 4.34 25.88
N ASN A 336 8.24 4.43 25.61
CA ASN A 336 7.59 3.78 24.46
C ASN A 336 7.35 4.70 23.27
N ALA A 337 7.86 5.92 23.31
CA ALA A 337 7.70 6.85 22.20
C ALA A 337 9.04 7.24 21.57
N GLU A 338 9.01 7.37 20.25
CA GLU A 338 10.14 7.73 19.39
C GLU A 338 9.74 8.89 18.49
N LEU A 339 10.70 9.70 18.08
CA LEU A 339 10.49 10.79 17.15
C LEU A 339 10.58 10.28 15.71
N LEU A 340 9.48 10.29 14.99
CA LEU A 340 9.45 10.20 13.54
C LEU A 340 9.69 11.60 12.97
N TRP A 341 10.84 11.80 12.36
CA TRP A 341 11.31 13.11 11.93
C TRP A 341 11.89 13.06 10.53
N HIS A 342 11.85 14.16 9.83
CA HIS A 342 12.70 14.40 8.67
C HIS A 342 12.95 15.91 8.46
N CYS A 343 13.91 16.23 7.61
CA CYS A 343 14.32 17.62 7.35
C CYS A 343 13.25 18.48 6.64
N GLY A 344 12.07 17.93 6.27
CA GLY A 344 10.95 18.69 5.72
C GLY A 344 10.19 18.07 4.54
N PRO A 345 10.24 16.74 4.25
CA PRO A 345 9.54 16.15 3.12
C PRO A 345 8.21 15.48 3.51
N PHE A 346 7.55 15.92 4.59
CA PHE A 346 6.26 15.32 4.94
C PHE A 346 5.11 16.02 4.22
N PRO A 347 4.03 15.28 3.87
CA PRO A 347 2.86 15.85 3.22
C PRO A 347 2.20 16.95 4.05
N TYR A 348 1.91 18.07 3.41
CA TYR A 348 1.24 19.20 4.06
C TYR A 348 -0.16 18.85 4.58
N SER A 349 -0.90 17.96 3.89
CA SER A 349 -2.23 17.50 4.32
C SER A 349 -2.23 16.77 5.68
N LEU A 350 -1.07 16.31 6.13
CA LEU A 350 -0.90 15.62 7.41
C LEU A 350 -0.57 16.56 8.57
N LYS A 351 -0.38 17.86 8.28
CA LYS A 351 -0.06 18.88 9.29
C LYS A 351 -1.14 18.94 10.38
N ASP A 352 -0.73 19.05 11.63
CA ASP A 352 -1.66 19.35 12.72
C ASP A 352 -2.30 20.73 12.54
N SER A 353 -3.57 20.86 12.84
CA SER A 353 -4.33 22.10 12.68
C SER A 353 -3.79 23.25 13.55
N SER A 354 -3.20 22.96 14.69
CA SER A 354 -2.58 23.93 15.60
C SER A 354 -1.16 24.34 15.18
N SER A 355 -0.49 23.53 14.36
CA SER A 355 0.87 23.79 13.89
C SER A 355 0.89 24.84 12.77
N VAL A 356 1.85 25.76 12.80
CA VAL A 356 2.08 26.73 11.72
C VAL A 356 3.10 26.17 10.76
N ALA A 357 2.69 25.94 9.51
CA ALA A 357 3.63 25.52 8.48
C ALA A 357 4.53 26.68 8.07
N ARG A 358 5.84 26.47 8.13
CA ARG A 358 6.86 27.43 7.69
C ARG A 358 7.72 26.81 6.61
N LEU A 359 8.06 27.61 5.62
CA LEU A 359 9.04 27.25 4.60
C LEU A 359 10.36 27.95 4.90
N VAL A 360 11.37 27.21 5.31
CA VAL A 360 12.68 27.73 5.71
C VAL A 360 13.75 27.09 4.83
N GLN A 361 14.42 27.92 4.03
CA GLN A 361 15.45 27.44 3.09
C GLN A 361 14.97 26.31 2.16
N GLY A 362 13.69 26.30 1.77
CA GLY A 362 13.09 25.26 0.91
C GLY A 362 12.71 23.96 1.63
N GLN A 363 12.79 23.93 2.94
CA GLN A 363 12.37 22.85 3.81
C GLN A 363 11.10 23.23 4.55
N GLU A 364 10.14 22.33 4.61
CA GLU A 364 8.92 22.52 5.41
C GLU A 364 9.20 22.26 6.90
N ARG A 365 8.50 22.98 7.75
CA ARG A 365 8.58 22.83 9.20
C ARG A 365 7.19 22.86 9.80
N PHE A 366 6.72 21.73 10.31
CA PHE A 366 5.46 21.60 11.03
C PHE A 366 5.37 20.25 11.75
N GLU A 367 4.54 20.21 12.79
CA GLU A 367 4.14 18.97 13.45
C GLU A 367 2.99 18.30 12.69
N LEU A 368 2.99 16.97 12.60
CA LEU A 368 1.89 16.22 12.03
C LEU A 368 0.74 16.06 13.03
N LYS A 369 -0.47 15.86 12.49
CA LYS A 369 -1.67 15.51 13.28
C LYS A 369 -1.43 14.25 14.10
N LYS A 370 -2.12 14.13 15.24
CA LYS A 370 -2.10 12.93 16.06
C LYS A 370 -3.16 11.93 15.58
N GLY A 371 -2.99 10.67 15.95
CA GLY A 371 -3.91 9.61 15.57
C GLY A 371 -3.18 8.27 15.40
N PRO A 372 -3.90 7.21 15.03
CA PRO A 372 -3.30 5.91 14.76
C PRO A 372 -2.40 5.98 13.53
N ILE A 373 -1.21 5.41 13.60
CA ILE A 373 -0.24 5.36 12.53
C ILE A 373 0.26 3.92 12.37
N THR A 374 0.24 3.43 11.15
CA THR A 374 0.97 2.21 10.77
C THR A 374 2.34 2.63 10.23
N VAL A 375 3.37 2.02 10.77
CA VAL A 375 4.76 2.19 10.33
C VAL A 375 5.23 0.91 9.66
N CYS A 376 5.92 1.02 8.53
CA CYS A 376 6.58 -0.13 7.93
C CYS A 376 7.88 0.23 7.21
N ARG A 377 8.70 -0.80 6.97
CA ARG A 377 9.93 -0.71 6.18
C ARG A 377 10.10 -1.98 5.36
N PHE A 378 10.17 -1.82 4.05
CA PHE A 378 10.62 -2.86 3.12
C PHE A 378 12.15 -2.82 3.01
N ASP A 379 12.80 -3.95 3.19
CA ASP A 379 14.25 -4.05 3.01
C ASP A 379 14.67 -5.45 2.56
N ASP A 380 15.97 -5.63 2.21
CA ASP A 380 16.49 -6.88 1.75
C ASP A 380 17.84 -7.24 2.37
N VAL A 381 18.05 -8.53 2.59
CA VAL A 381 19.35 -9.11 2.95
C VAL A 381 19.42 -10.55 2.42
N ASP A 382 20.59 -10.96 1.95
CA ASP A 382 20.85 -12.31 1.46
C ASP A 382 19.85 -12.83 0.41
N GLY A 383 19.38 -11.93 -0.45
CA GLY A 383 18.42 -12.25 -1.50
C GLY A 383 17.00 -12.54 -1.00
N LYS A 384 16.67 -12.22 0.24
CA LYS A 384 15.34 -12.32 0.82
C LYS A 384 14.80 -10.92 1.07
N TYR A 385 13.47 -10.76 0.89
CA TYR A 385 12.76 -9.53 1.22
C TYR A 385 12.06 -9.63 2.55
N TYR A 386 12.14 -8.53 3.29
CA TYR A 386 11.53 -8.37 4.59
C TYR A 386 10.59 -7.17 4.57
N LEU A 387 9.52 -7.26 5.32
CA LEU A 387 8.64 -6.15 5.60
C LEU A 387 8.48 -6.03 7.11
N PHE A 388 9.24 -5.12 7.73
CA PHE A 388 9.01 -4.72 9.10
C PHE A 388 7.71 -3.93 9.18
N GLY A 389 6.87 -4.17 10.17
CA GLY A 389 5.61 -3.46 10.31
C GLY A 389 5.04 -3.49 11.70
N GLY A 390 4.54 -2.34 12.15
CA GLY A 390 3.89 -2.18 13.43
C GLY A 390 2.89 -1.04 13.45
N GLU A 391 2.15 -0.93 14.53
CA GLU A 391 1.13 0.09 14.75
C GLU A 391 1.38 0.83 16.06
N GLY A 392 1.03 2.10 16.07
CA GLY A 392 1.10 2.97 17.22
C GLY A 392 0.25 4.21 17.00
N LYS A 393 0.55 5.27 17.71
CA LYS A 393 -0.21 6.54 17.62
C LYS A 393 0.69 7.76 17.79
N GLY A 394 0.31 8.86 17.15
CA GLY A 394 0.88 10.16 17.43
C GLY A 394 0.55 10.63 18.85
N VAL A 395 1.55 11.13 19.56
CA VAL A 395 1.44 11.65 20.94
C VAL A 395 2.06 13.05 21.05
N ASP A 396 1.83 13.72 22.16
CA ASP A 396 2.50 14.99 22.50
C ASP A 396 3.98 14.76 22.81
N GLY A 397 4.80 15.75 22.53
CA GLY A 397 6.21 15.74 22.85
C GLY A 397 6.88 17.10 22.61
N PRO A 398 8.17 17.23 22.91
CA PRO A 398 8.91 18.47 22.68
C PRO A 398 8.88 18.93 21.23
N GLU A 399 8.74 20.24 21.02
CA GLU A 399 8.83 20.85 19.70
C GLU A 399 10.25 20.71 19.13
N THR A 400 10.34 20.47 17.82
CA THR A 400 11.61 20.41 17.08
C THR A 400 11.50 21.08 15.71
N ASN A 401 12.62 21.23 15.02
CA ASN A 401 12.64 21.67 13.64
C ASN A 401 12.25 20.54 12.66
N GLY A 402 12.14 20.86 11.36
CA GLY A 402 11.74 19.90 10.33
C GLY A 402 10.26 19.58 10.39
N THR A 403 9.91 18.44 9.81
CA THR A 403 8.56 17.86 9.89
C THR A 403 8.60 16.63 10.78
N TYR A 404 7.64 16.48 11.70
CA TYR A 404 7.76 15.46 12.73
C TYR A 404 6.42 15.05 13.36
N VAL A 405 6.44 13.88 14.01
CA VAL A 405 5.44 13.42 14.97
C VAL A 405 6.10 12.54 16.03
N TRP A 406 5.76 12.74 17.29
CA TRP A 406 6.10 11.80 18.35
C TRP A 406 5.18 10.58 18.25
N PHE A 407 5.76 9.40 18.13
CA PHE A 407 5.05 8.16 17.84
C PHE A 407 5.22 7.18 19.00
N GLU A 408 4.13 6.78 19.64
CA GLU A 408 4.10 5.84 20.74
C GLU A 408 3.67 4.44 20.29
N THR A 409 4.45 3.44 20.67
CA THR A 409 4.16 2.01 20.46
C THR A 409 3.78 1.35 21.77
N ASN A 410 3.34 0.09 21.73
CA ASN A 410 3.09 -0.68 22.95
C ASN A 410 4.39 -1.13 23.65
N ASN A 411 5.48 -1.30 22.90
CA ASN A 411 6.76 -1.80 23.41
C ASN A 411 7.91 -1.36 22.50
N TRP A 412 8.42 -0.14 22.70
CA TRP A 412 9.52 0.40 21.90
C TRP A 412 10.80 -0.45 22.01
N LYS A 413 11.07 -1.04 23.18
CA LYS A 413 12.26 -1.88 23.35
C LYS A 413 12.28 -3.05 22.36
N MET A 414 11.15 -3.68 22.10
CA MET A 414 11.05 -4.76 21.09
C MET A 414 11.26 -4.22 19.66
N TRP A 415 10.73 -3.05 19.35
CA TRP A 415 10.95 -2.40 18.06
C TRP A 415 12.44 -2.08 17.85
N GLU A 416 13.09 -1.47 18.84
CA GLU A 416 14.51 -1.14 18.80
C GLU A 416 15.36 -2.39 18.60
N GLU A 417 15.09 -3.48 19.31
CA GLU A 417 15.80 -4.74 19.17
C GLU A 417 15.72 -5.29 17.76
N LYS A 418 14.53 -5.28 17.15
CA LYS A 418 14.34 -5.72 15.76
C LYS A 418 15.03 -4.83 14.73
N LEU A 419 15.02 -3.53 14.94
CA LEU A 419 15.73 -2.57 14.08
C LEU A 419 17.25 -2.72 14.21
N MET A 420 17.76 -3.02 15.39
CA MET A 420 19.19 -3.20 15.64
C MET A 420 19.76 -4.51 15.09
N PHE A 421 18.98 -5.59 15.09
CA PHE A 421 19.42 -6.91 14.61
C PHE A 421 18.89 -7.28 13.23
N GLY A 422 17.84 -6.62 12.77
CA GLY A 422 17.25 -6.86 11.45
C GLY A 422 18.01 -6.17 10.31
N PRO A 423 17.55 -6.40 9.07
CA PRO A 423 18.18 -5.78 7.89
C PRO A 423 17.72 -4.33 7.66
N TYR A 424 17.14 -3.69 8.66
CA TYR A 424 16.46 -2.40 8.51
C TYR A 424 17.36 -1.22 8.80
N ILE A 425 17.12 -0.14 8.09
CA ILE A 425 17.69 1.18 8.37
C ILE A 425 16.71 1.99 9.23
N HIS A 426 17.14 3.12 9.75
CA HIS A 426 16.31 4.08 10.48
C HIS A 426 15.20 4.74 9.66
N HIS A 427 15.20 4.63 8.33
CA HIS A 427 14.10 5.08 7.48
C HIS A 427 12.90 4.16 7.58
N VAL A 428 11.75 4.72 7.94
CA VAL A 428 10.47 4.02 7.94
C VAL A 428 9.41 4.82 7.20
N GLY A 429 8.51 4.12 6.54
CA GLY A 429 7.31 4.74 6.00
C GLY A 429 6.22 4.81 7.05
N GLY A 430 5.45 5.89 7.06
CA GLY A 430 4.28 6.07 7.92
C GLY A 430 3.01 6.36 7.13
N ILE A 431 1.88 5.86 7.61
CA ILE A 431 0.52 6.13 7.08
C ILE A 431 -0.49 6.16 8.22
N TYR A 432 -1.41 7.12 8.20
CA TYR A 432 -2.47 7.18 9.20
C TYR A 432 -3.50 6.07 9.01
N GLY A 433 -3.83 5.38 10.09
CA GLY A 433 -4.72 4.22 10.15
C GLY A 433 -4.05 2.94 10.62
N ASN A 434 -4.82 1.86 10.72
CA ASN A 434 -4.39 0.54 11.21
C ASN A 434 -4.38 -0.46 10.04
N TYR A 435 -3.22 -0.67 9.43
CA TYR A 435 -3.06 -1.48 8.21
C TYR A 435 -2.06 -2.63 8.34
N LYS A 436 -1.50 -2.89 9.54
CA LYS A 436 -0.52 -3.95 9.77
C LYS A 436 -0.99 -5.31 9.24
N LYS A 437 -2.25 -5.67 9.51
CA LYS A 437 -2.82 -6.94 9.03
C LYS A 437 -2.87 -7.03 7.51
N VAL A 438 -3.23 -5.93 6.83
CA VAL A 438 -3.26 -5.86 5.37
C VAL A 438 -1.86 -6.01 4.79
N LEU A 439 -0.87 -5.31 5.36
CA LEU A 439 0.54 -5.39 4.94
C LEU A 439 1.13 -6.79 5.17
N ARG A 440 0.83 -7.42 6.31
CA ARG A 440 1.23 -8.82 6.60
C ARG A 440 0.68 -9.78 5.55
N GLU A 441 -0.58 -9.63 5.20
CA GLU A 441 -1.22 -10.50 4.20
C GLU A 441 -0.67 -10.23 2.79
N ALA A 442 -0.45 -8.97 2.41
CA ALA A 442 0.17 -8.62 1.14
C ALA A 442 1.61 -9.14 1.03
N ALA A 443 2.40 -9.04 2.11
CA ALA A 443 3.76 -9.60 2.19
C ALA A 443 3.77 -11.09 1.88
N ARG A 444 2.79 -11.86 2.38
CA ARG A 444 2.67 -13.29 2.11
C ARG A 444 2.50 -13.59 0.61
N TYR A 445 1.67 -12.83 -0.10
CA TYR A 445 1.51 -12.97 -1.56
C TYR A 445 2.72 -12.49 -2.37
N LEU A 446 3.49 -11.57 -1.81
CA LEU A 446 4.73 -11.05 -2.42
C LEU A 446 5.97 -11.86 -2.03
N GLU A 447 5.79 -12.97 -1.30
CA GLU A 447 6.87 -13.83 -0.80
C GLU A 447 7.91 -13.08 0.05
N MET A 448 7.44 -12.07 0.79
CA MET A 448 8.23 -11.31 1.75
C MET A 448 8.06 -11.90 3.16
N ILE A 449 9.11 -11.86 3.95
CA ILE A 449 9.06 -12.21 5.38
C ILE A 449 8.50 -11.00 6.13
N PHE A 450 7.29 -11.15 6.70
CA PHE A 450 6.74 -10.11 7.54
C PHE A 450 7.32 -10.20 8.95
N ASP A 451 8.01 -9.14 9.39
CA ASP A 451 8.56 -9.02 10.73
C ASP A 451 7.68 -8.08 11.56
N ASP A 452 6.79 -8.67 12.36
CA ASP A 452 5.87 -7.90 13.21
C ASP A 452 6.63 -7.21 14.33
N ALA A 453 6.57 -5.89 14.36
CA ALA A 453 7.26 -5.08 15.36
C ALA A 453 6.80 -5.36 16.81
N ASP A 454 5.59 -5.89 16.99
CA ASP A 454 4.96 -6.13 18.28
C ASP A 454 5.03 -7.61 18.74
N GLU A 455 5.57 -8.51 17.90
CA GLU A 455 5.68 -9.95 18.19
C GLU A 455 7.15 -10.38 18.24
N GLN A 456 7.51 -11.30 19.14
CA GLN A 456 8.82 -11.97 19.08
C GLN A 456 8.95 -12.71 17.74
N GLY A 457 10.06 -12.58 17.05
CA GLY A 457 10.17 -13.13 15.71
C GLY A 457 11.58 -13.19 15.17
N VAL A 458 11.71 -12.88 13.88
CA VAL A 458 12.84 -13.20 13.01
C VAL A 458 14.21 -12.73 13.53
N TYR A 459 14.28 -11.67 14.32
CA TYR A 459 15.51 -11.06 14.83
C TYR A 459 15.42 -10.73 16.33
N SER A 460 14.80 -11.58 17.14
CA SER A 460 14.90 -11.48 18.61
C SER A 460 16.03 -12.38 19.14
N LEU A 461 16.82 -11.88 20.10
CA LEU A 461 17.80 -12.68 20.84
C LEU A 461 17.13 -13.64 21.82
#